data_825ee5413a3cc53ae28d8a751ad33b06
#
_entry.id   825ee5413a3cc53ae28d8a751ad33b06
#
_cell.length_a   1.000
_cell.length_b   1.000
_cell.length_c   1.000
_cell.angle_alpha   90.00
_cell.angle_beta   90.00
_cell.angle_gamma   90.00
#
_symmetry.space_group_name_H-M   'P 1'
#
loop_
_entity.id
_entity.type
_entity.pdbx_description
1 polymer ?
#
loop_
_entity_poly.entity_id
_entity_poly.type
_entity_poly.pdbx_seq_one_letter_code
_entity_poly.pdbx_strand_id
1 'polypeptide(L)'
;ANQRWLDQLWQSYVADVAEQREIEPDAVAPNKDHFLELLRKAGGNAASYALDNGLVDQLATRDEMTQAVIKEVGEADDHGWKGVGLKEYLAAIPEQYPQSGKDEVGLITASGAIMDGVQPAGTIGGDSLADLLAEARRDDQVKAVVLRVDSPGGSAFAAEQIRAELLALKQAGKPVVISMGSYAASGGYWISADADKIFASPTTLTGSIGVFGMFATIDKALSQYGVHTDGVGTTDFVGVGLTRALPDHVGEAIQLSVEDTYQRFVGLVGKGRGLSPEEAEKAAEGRVWTGQDAKALGLVDEFGNLDDALKAAADLANLKSWQVTPIAPEESARDKFLRELFDSSAQALAPHLQSWLPAGLGKALLEMNRTLDPLTRFNDPQGTYAFCPVCLP
;
A
#
# COMPACT_ATOMS: atom_id res chain seq x y z
N ALA A 1 -5.65 7.03 -19.12
CA ALA A 1 -4.56 6.76 -18.16
C ALA A 1 -4.79 5.42 -17.46
N ASN A 2 -5.94 5.21 -16.80
CA ASN A 2 -6.19 3.99 -16.00
C ASN A 2 -6.19 2.69 -16.81
N GLN A 3 -6.65 2.70 -18.05
CA GLN A 3 -6.64 1.51 -18.90
C GLN A 3 -5.23 0.93 -19.09
N ARG A 4 -4.21 1.78 -19.22
CA ARG A 4 -2.84 1.33 -19.45
C ARG A 4 -2.28 0.45 -18.34
N TRP A 5 -2.36 0.90 -17.08
CA TRP A 5 -1.83 0.10 -15.97
C TRP A 5 -2.69 -1.13 -15.66
N LEU A 6 -4.02 -1.06 -15.88
CA LEU A 6 -4.90 -2.22 -15.80
C LEU A 6 -4.54 -3.28 -16.85
N ASP A 7 -4.30 -2.87 -18.09
CA ASP A 7 -3.87 -3.78 -19.17
C ASP A 7 -2.52 -4.44 -18.84
N GLN A 8 -1.57 -3.68 -18.27
CA GLN A 8 -0.27 -4.22 -17.88
C GLN A 8 -0.38 -5.24 -16.76
N LEU A 9 -1.18 -4.95 -15.71
CA LEU A 9 -1.43 -5.90 -14.62
C LEU A 9 -2.11 -7.18 -15.15
N TRP A 10 -3.11 -7.01 -16.00
CA TRP A 10 -3.82 -8.14 -16.62
C TRP A 10 -2.89 -8.98 -17.50
N GLN A 11 -2.08 -8.34 -18.33
CA GLN A 11 -1.09 -9.04 -19.16
C GLN A 11 -0.06 -9.81 -18.33
N SER A 12 0.42 -9.23 -17.22
CA SER A 12 1.32 -9.92 -16.31
C SER A 12 0.66 -11.14 -15.70
N TYR A 13 -0.57 -11.01 -15.20
CA TYR A 13 -1.34 -12.13 -14.67
C TYR A 13 -1.56 -13.26 -15.70
N VAL A 14 -1.95 -12.89 -16.92
CA VAL A 14 -2.16 -13.86 -18.01
C VAL A 14 -0.85 -14.57 -18.35
N ALA A 15 0.26 -13.86 -18.43
CA ALA A 15 1.58 -14.44 -18.71
C ALA A 15 2.01 -15.42 -17.61
N ASP A 16 1.87 -15.03 -16.34
CA ASP A 16 2.23 -15.86 -15.19
C ASP A 16 1.40 -17.16 -15.15
N VAL A 17 0.07 -17.06 -15.38
CA VAL A 17 -0.80 -18.24 -15.42
C VAL A 17 -0.47 -19.13 -16.61
N ALA A 18 -0.23 -18.55 -17.80
CA ALA A 18 0.10 -19.30 -19.01
C ALA A 18 1.41 -20.08 -18.84
N GLU A 19 2.45 -19.42 -18.25
CA GLU A 19 3.73 -20.07 -17.95
C GLU A 19 3.58 -21.20 -16.93
N GLN A 20 2.90 -20.96 -15.80
CA GLN A 20 2.75 -21.97 -14.73
C GLN A 20 1.86 -23.15 -15.15
N ARG A 21 0.93 -22.92 -16.05
CA ARG A 21 0.03 -23.97 -16.58
C ARG A 21 0.55 -24.60 -17.87
N GLU A 22 1.65 -24.09 -18.43
CA GLU A 22 2.20 -24.54 -19.72
C GLU A 22 1.17 -24.48 -20.86
N ILE A 23 0.36 -23.41 -20.89
CA ILE A 23 -0.69 -23.18 -21.91
C ILE A 23 -0.47 -21.84 -22.62
N GLU A 24 -1.13 -21.66 -23.77
CA GLU A 24 -1.08 -20.40 -24.50
C GLU A 24 -1.82 -19.28 -23.76
N PRO A 25 -1.34 -18.04 -23.78
CA PRO A 25 -2.00 -16.90 -23.15
C PRO A 25 -3.46 -16.70 -23.54
N ASP A 26 -3.82 -17.03 -24.81
CA ASP A 26 -5.18 -16.96 -25.30
C ASP A 26 -6.12 -18.01 -24.66
N ALA A 27 -5.60 -19.08 -24.09
CA ALA A 27 -6.37 -20.03 -23.30
C ALA A 27 -6.73 -19.45 -21.91
N VAL A 28 -5.89 -18.59 -21.35
CA VAL A 28 -6.15 -17.90 -20.08
C VAL A 28 -7.12 -16.74 -20.28
N ALA A 29 -6.93 -15.93 -21.33
CA ALA A 29 -7.69 -14.71 -21.58
C ALA A 29 -8.11 -14.61 -23.04
N PRO A 30 -8.99 -15.50 -23.53
CA PRO A 30 -9.48 -15.46 -24.90
C PRO A 30 -10.31 -14.18 -25.12
N ASN A 31 -10.32 -13.68 -26.36
CA ASN A 31 -11.27 -12.64 -26.70
C ASN A 31 -12.71 -13.13 -26.59
N LYS A 32 -13.70 -12.22 -26.56
CA LYS A 32 -15.11 -12.54 -26.30
C LYS A 32 -15.70 -13.59 -27.26
N ASP A 33 -15.31 -13.51 -28.53
CA ASP A 33 -15.89 -14.39 -29.57
C ASP A 33 -15.30 -15.81 -29.46
N HIS A 34 -14.00 -15.91 -29.24
CA HIS A 34 -13.31 -17.17 -28.98
C HIS A 34 -13.77 -17.80 -27.65
N PHE A 35 -13.91 -17.01 -26.59
CA PHE A 35 -14.48 -17.50 -25.32
C PHE A 35 -15.87 -18.14 -25.52
N LEU A 36 -16.76 -17.46 -26.23
CA LEU A 36 -18.10 -17.96 -26.49
C LEU A 36 -18.13 -19.23 -27.36
N GLU A 37 -17.19 -19.32 -28.32
CA GLU A 37 -17.02 -20.54 -29.14
C GLU A 37 -16.59 -21.71 -28.26
N LEU A 38 -15.52 -21.53 -27.46
CA LEU A 38 -15.03 -22.59 -26.57
C LEU A 38 -16.08 -22.99 -25.51
N LEU A 39 -16.82 -22.03 -24.95
CA LEU A 39 -17.89 -22.33 -24.00
C LEU A 39 -19.06 -23.09 -24.63
N ARG A 40 -19.46 -22.78 -25.90
CA ARG A 40 -20.46 -23.57 -26.64
C ARG A 40 -19.97 -24.98 -26.90
N LYS A 41 -18.67 -25.14 -27.24
CA LYS A 41 -18.05 -26.45 -27.42
C LYS A 41 -18.11 -27.31 -26.16
N ALA A 42 -17.94 -26.66 -24.99
CA ALA A 42 -18.10 -27.30 -23.67
C ALA A 42 -19.57 -27.45 -23.22
N GLY A 43 -20.54 -27.24 -24.12
CA GLY A 43 -21.97 -27.35 -23.81
C GLY A 43 -22.50 -26.28 -22.83
N GLY A 44 -21.83 -25.14 -22.68
CA GLY A 44 -22.14 -24.10 -21.70
C GLY A 44 -21.66 -24.42 -20.27
N ASN A 45 -20.94 -25.52 -20.07
CA ASN A 45 -20.44 -25.95 -18.77
C ASN A 45 -19.08 -25.34 -18.49
N ALA A 46 -19.00 -24.44 -17.51
CA ALA A 46 -17.77 -23.73 -17.15
C ALA A 46 -16.65 -24.66 -16.61
N ALA A 47 -17.02 -25.75 -15.92
CA ALA A 47 -16.03 -26.69 -15.40
C ALA A 47 -15.40 -27.51 -16.57
N SER A 48 -16.22 -27.99 -17.53
CA SER A 48 -15.71 -28.64 -18.74
C SER A 48 -14.85 -27.67 -19.57
N TYR A 49 -15.28 -26.40 -19.71
CA TYR A 49 -14.47 -25.36 -20.35
C TYR A 49 -13.10 -25.24 -19.72
N ALA A 50 -13.03 -25.16 -18.37
CA ALA A 50 -11.78 -25.02 -17.66
C ALA A 50 -10.85 -26.22 -17.85
N LEU A 51 -11.40 -27.44 -17.85
CA LEU A 51 -10.63 -28.67 -18.10
C LEU A 51 -10.13 -28.75 -19.55
N ASP A 52 -11.02 -28.50 -20.50
CA ASP A 52 -10.69 -28.59 -21.93
C ASP A 52 -9.62 -27.59 -22.39
N ASN A 53 -9.49 -26.46 -21.67
CA ASN A 53 -8.51 -25.42 -21.96
C ASN A 53 -7.30 -25.43 -20.99
N GLY A 54 -7.13 -26.49 -20.20
CA GLY A 54 -5.95 -26.65 -19.34
C GLY A 54 -5.89 -25.73 -18.12
N LEU A 55 -6.99 -25.05 -17.79
CA LEU A 55 -7.05 -24.14 -16.62
C LEU A 55 -7.13 -24.92 -15.29
N VAL A 56 -7.60 -26.17 -15.33
CA VAL A 56 -7.60 -27.12 -14.22
C VAL A 56 -7.14 -28.49 -14.71
N ASP A 57 -6.62 -29.33 -13.83
CA ASP A 57 -6.05 -30.63 -14.18
C ASP A 57 -7.14 -31.73 -14.25
N GLN A 58 -8.17 -31.60 -13.41
CA GLN A 58 -9.27 -32.54 -13.32
C GLN A 58 -10.52 -31.89 -12.71
N LEU A 59 -11.67 -32.51 -12.97
CA LEU A 59 -12.90 -32.19 -12.28
C LEU A 59 -13.10 -33.23 -11.17
N ALA A 60 -13.27 -32.74 -9.94
CA ALA A 60 -13.41 -33.56 -8.75
C ALA A 60 -14.46 -32.98 -7.80
N THR A 61 -15.17 -33.82 -7.10
CA THR A 61 -15.96 -33.43 -5.95
C THR A 61 -15.05 -33.07 -4.78
N ARG A 62 -15.62 -32.43 -3.78
CA ARG A 62 -14.86 -32.06 -2.55
C ARG A 62 -14.30 -33.32 -1.87
N ASP A 63 -15.04 -34.41 -1.83
CA ASP A 63 -14.59 -35.67 -1.24
C ASP A 63 -13.42 -36.29 -2.04
N GLU A 64 -13.55 -36.37 -3.35
CA GLU A 64 -12.47 -36.86 -4.22
C GLU A 64 -11.19 -36.01 -4.09
N MET A 65 -11.30 -34.68 -3.97
CA MET A 65 -10.19 -33.81 -3.72
C MET A 65 -9.56 -34.10 -2.35
N THR A 66 -10.40 -34.28 -1.30
CA THR A 66 -9.93 -34.63 0.05
C THR A 66 -9.17 -35.94 0.03
N GLN A 67 -9.69 -36.99 -0.63
CA GLN A 67 -9.03 -38.29 -0.77
C GLN A 67 -7.71 -38.21 -1.56
N ALA A 68 -7.66 -37.36 -2.60
CA ALA A 68 -6.43 -37.14 -3.34
C ALA A 68 -5.34 -36.49 -2.47
N VAL A 69 -5.69 -35.48 -1.65
CA VAL A 69 -4.74 -34.87 -0.72
C VAL A 69 -4.31 -35.85 0.38
N ILE A 70 -5.25 -36.62 0.98
CA ILE A 70 -4.93 -37.65 1.96
C ILE A 70 -3.92 -38.66 1.40
N LYS A 71 -4.07 -39.06 0.14
CA LYS A 71 -3.13 -39.98 -0.51
C LYS A 71 -1.71 -39.45 -0.57
N GLU A 72 -1.52 -38.15 -0.74
CA GLU A 72 -0.20 -37.51 -0.81
C GLU A 72 0.40 -37.24 0.58
N VAL A 73 -0.40 -36.73 1.54
CA VAL A 73 0.13 -36.25 2.83
C VAL A 73 -0.27 -37.14 4.02
N GLY A 74 -1.18 -38.09 3.83
CA GLY A 74 -1.70 -38.98 4.87
C GLY A 74 -2.95 -38.45 5.55
N GLU A 75 -3.70 -39.36 6.17
CA GLU A 75 -4.93 -39.09 6.90
C GLU A 75 -4.62 -38.58 8.32
N ALA A 76 -5.36 -37.56 8.77
CA ALA A 76 -5.33 -37.07 10.15
C ALA A 76 -6.39 -37.76 11.00
N ASP A 77 -6.31 -37.62 12.34
CA ASP A 77 -7.18 -38.31 13.30
C ASP A 77 -8.68 -37.91 13.18
N ASP A 78 -8.97 -36.75 12.59
CA ASP A 78 -10.32 -36.22 12.35
C ASP A 78 -10.89 -36.57 10.97
N HIS A 79 -10.29 -37.56 10.28
CA HIS A 79 -10.62 -37.95 8.89
C HIS A 79 -10.38 -36.88 7.83
N GLY A 80 -9.63 -35.83 8.16
CA GLY A 80 -9.08 -34.87 7.21
C GLY A 80 -7.69 -35.30 6.71
N TRP A 81 -7.02 -34.42 5.98
CA TRP A 81 -5.63 -34.61 5.58
C TRP A 81 -4.67 -34.08 6.66
N LYS A 82 -3.47 -34.67 6.74
CA LYS A 82 -2.41 -34.11 7.57
C LYS A 82 -1.97 -32.78 7.03
N GLY A 83 -2.04 -31.76 7.87
CA GLY A 83 -1.67 -30.40 7.51
C GLY A 83 -1.29 -29.58 8.74
N VAL A 84 -0.65 -28.46 8.53
CA VAL A 84 -0.34 -27.47 9.54
C VAL A 84 -0.97 -26.14 9.12
N GLY A 85 -1.54 -25.41 10.07
CA GLY A 85 -2.08 -24.07 9.82
C GLY A 85 -0.99 -23.09 9.39
N LEU A 86 -1.33 -22.10 8.58
CA LEU A 86 -0.36 -21.10 8.09
C LEU A 86 0.36 -20.39 9.25
N LYS A 87 -0.35 -20.08 10.34
CA LYS A 87 0.22 -19.40 11.51
C LYS A 87 1.28 -20.26 12.21
N GLU A 88 0.99 -21.54 12.42
CA GLU A 88 1.90 -22.50 13.03
C GLU A 88 3.10 -22.78 12.10
N TYR A 89 2.86 -22.86 10.79
CA TYR A 89 3.92 -23.02 9.79
C TYR A 89 4.87 -21.82 9.80
N LEU A 90 4.34 -20.59 9.77
CA LEU A 90 5.16 -19.38 9.81
C LEU A 90 5.94 -19.25 11.13
N ALA A 91 5.37 -19.67 12.25
CA ALA A 91 6.07 -19.69 13.54
C ALA A 91 7.20 -20.73 13.62
N ALA A 92 7.14 -21.77 12.80
CA ALA A 92 8.16 -22.83 12.75
C ALA A 92 9.27 -22.57 11.71
N ILE A 93 9.07 -21.60 10.79
CA ILE A 93 10.10 -21.23 9.82
C ILE A 93 11.20 -20.44 10.57
N PRO A 94 12.49 -20.84 10.44
CA PRO A 94 13.57 -20.02 10.97
C PRO A 94 13.59 -18.65 10.29
N GLU A 95 14.05 -17.63 11.01
CA GLU A 95 14.26 -16.31 10.42
C GLU A 95 15.14 -16.43 9.18
N GLN A 96 14.62 -15.90 8.07
CA GLN A 96 15.25 -16.04 6.75
C GLN A 96 16.39 -15.03 6.52
N TYR A 97 16.52 -14.05 7.41
CA TYR A 97 17.52 -13.00 7.27
C TYR A 97 18.85 -13.39 7.89
N PRO A 98 19.98 -12.85 7.38
CA PRO A 98 21.28 -13.07 7.98
C PRO A 98 21.30 -12.65 9.44
N GLN A 99 21.73 -13.57 10.32
CA GLN A 99 21.82 -13.35 11.77
C GLN A 99 23.28 -13.33 12.25
N SER A 100 24.24 -13.14 11.34
CA SER A 100 25.66 -13.25 11.64
C SER A 100 26.38 -11.94 11.32
N GLY A 101 26.63 -11.14 12.32
CA GLY A 101 27.38 -9.89 12.18
C GLY A 101 27.16 -8.98 13.38
N LYS A 102 28.02 -7.97 13.53
CA LYS A 102 27.81 -6.88 14.49
C LYS A 102 27.20 -5.66 13.83
N ASP A 103 27.37 -5.54 12.52
CA ASP A 103 26.80 -4.46 11.73
C ASP A 103 25.39 -4.83 11.32
N GLU A 104 24.49 -3.88 11.37
CA GLU A 104 23.07 -4.09 11.16
C GLU A 104 22.55 -3.35 9.94
N VAL A 105 21.65 -4.00 9.19
CA VAL A 105 20.75 -3.36 8.24
C VAL A 105 19.41 -3.24 8.93
N GLY A 106 19.04 -2.01 9.28
CA GLY A 106 17.74 -1.71 9.90
C GLY A 106 16.61 -1.89 8.89
N LEU A 107 15.60 -2.68 9.24
CA LEU A 107 14.39 -2.84 8.45
C LEU A 107 13.22 -2.11 9.12
N ILE A 108 12.71 -1.09 8.45
CA ILE A 108 11.54 -0.32 8.89
C ILE A 108 10.39 -0.56 7.90
N THR A 109 9.19 -0.84 8.42
CA THR A 109 8.01 -1.06 7.58
C THR A 109 7.06 0.12 7.68
N ALA A 110 6.76 0.74 6.53
CA ALA A 110 5.79 1.81 6.35
C ALA A 110 4.58 1.25 5.59
N SER A 111 3.53 0.83 6.33
CA SER A 111 2.33 0.22 5.75
C SER A 111 1.07 0.99 6.11
N GLY A 112 0.24 1.29 5.12
CA GLY A 112 -1.03 2.01 5.25
C GLY A 112 -0.97 3.47 4.82
N ALA A 113 -2.05 4.22 5.09
CA ALA A 113 -2.13 5.64 4.76
C ALA A 113 -1.20 6.48 5.65
N ILE A 114 -0.62 7.53 5.07
CA ILE A 114 0.23 8.49 5.80
C ILE A 114 -0.65 9.55 6.45
N MET A 115 -0.52 9.69 7.76
CA MET A 115 -1.31 10.58 8.60
C MET A 115 -0.38 11.42 9.49
N ASP A 116 -0.85 12.59 9.91
CA ASP A 116 -0.10 13.44 10.83
C ASP A 116 -0.06 12.86 12.25
N GLY A 117 1.05 13.13 12.96
CA GLY A 117 1.24 12.73 14.35
C GLY A 117 1.64 11.28 14.56
N VAL A 118 1.40 10.78 15.77
CA VAL A 118 1.62 9.38 16.16
C VAL A 118 0.41 8.54 15.79
N GLN A 119 0.63 7.45 15.06
CA GLN A 119 -0.43 6.58 14.57
C GLN A 119 -0.22 5.12 14.98
N PRO A 120 -1.31 4.34 15.12
CA PRO A 120 -1.22 2.90 15.43
C PRO A 120 -0.71 2.09 14.23
N ALA A 121 -0.32 0.84 14.49
CA ALA A 121 0.06 -0.11 13.45
C ALA A 121 -1.03 -0.26 12.37
N GLY A 122 -0.62 -0.32 11.11
CA GLY A 122 -1.52 -0.32 9.93
C GLY A 122 -1.82 1.09 9.40
N THR A 123 -1.27 2.12 10.04
CA THR A 123 -1.27 3.51 9.58
C THR A 123 0.13 4.08 9.78
N ILE A 124 0.61 4.88 8.84
CA ILE A 124 1.92 5.53 8.92
C ILE A 124 1.74 6.89 9.57
N GLY A 125 2.26 7.06 10.80
CA GLY A 125 2.30 8.37 11.45
C GLY A 125 3.54 9.15 11.06
N GLY A 126 3.38 10.44 10.77
CA GLY A 126 4.51 11.34 10.50
C GLY A 126 5.54 11.31 11.62
N ASP A 127 5.09 11.51 12.86
CA ASP A 127 5.96 11.48 14.04
C ASP A 127 6.50 10.07 14.30
N SER A 128 5.63 9.06 14.32
CA SER A 128 6.05 7.70 14.67
C SER A 128 7.08 7.11 13.69
N LEU A 129 6.93 7.34 12.38
CA LEU A 129 7.90 6.82 11.41
C LEU A 129 9.19 7.67 11.40
N ALA A 130 9.08 8.99 11.58
CA ALA A 130 10.23 9.86 11.73
C ALA A 130 11.08 9.48 12.96
N ASP A 131 10.44 9.15 14.08
CA ASP A 131 11.13 8.70 15.30
C ASP A 131 11.91 7.40 15.09
N LEU A 132 11.33 6.41 14.37
CA LEU A 132 12.02 5.14 14.02
C LEU A 132 13.24 5.40 13.11
N LEU A 133 13.11 6.28 12.13
CA LEU A 133 14.23 6.68 11.27
C LEU A 133 15.32 7.42 12.08
N ALA A 134 14.93 8.28 13.03
CA ALA A 134 15.84 8.96 13.92
C ALA A 134 16.53 8.00 14.91
N GLU A 135 15.85 6.95 15.38
CA GLU A 135 16.42 5.87 16.16
C GLU A 135 17.49 5.13 15.34
N ALA A 136 17.14 4.66 14.13
CA ALA A 136 18.10 4.04 13.22
C ALA A 136 19.31 4.92 12.91
N ARG A 137 19.12 6.24 12.83
CA ARG A 137 20.21 7.21 12.62
C ARG A 137 21.16 7.29 13.80
N ARG A 138 20.65 7.20 15.02
CA ARG A 138 21.45 7.32 16.27
C ARG A 138 22.11 6.03 16.70
N ASP A 139 21.61 4.88 16.24
CA ASP A 139 22.20 3.58 16.58
C ASP A 139 23.46 3.33 15.76
N ASP A 140 24.60 3.25 16.43
CA ASP A 140 25.91 2.99 15.80
C ASP A 140 26.04 1.59 15.20
N GLN A 141 25.18 0.64 15.55
CA GLN A 141 25.18 -0.70 14.97
C GLN A 141 24.49 -0.73 13.61
N VAL A 142 23.46 0.09 13.42
CA VAL A 142 22.75 0.27 12.15
C VAL A 142 23.62 1.02 11.16
N LYS A 143 24.02 0.35 10.08
CA LYS A 143 24.90 0.91 9.03
C LYS A 143 24.16 1.33 7.77
N ALA A 144 23.00 0.74 7.51
CA ALA A 144 22.11 1.06 6.40
C ALA A 144 20.67 0.82 6.82
N VAL A 145 19.72 1.41 6.11
CA VAL A 145 18.29 1.22 6.37
C VAL A 145 17.57 0.78 5.11
N VAL A 146 16.72 -0.23 5.24
CA VAL A 146 15.70 -0.56 4.25
C VAL A 146 14.36 -0.08 4.76
N LEU A 147 13.70 0.79 4.01
CA LEU A 147 12.32 1.19 4.25
C LEU A 147 11.41 0.40 3.31
N ARG A 148 10.63 -0.53 3.88
CA ARG A 148 9.60 -1.28 3.17
C ARG A 148 8.33 -0.42 3.11
N VAL A 149 7.94 0.01 1.90
CA VAL A 149 6.81 0.92 1.69
C VAL A 149 5.66 0.19 1.03
N ASP A 150 4.50 0.19 1.68
CA ASP A 150 3.23 -0.31 1.13
C ASP A 150 2.13 0.71 1.47
N SER A 151 2.08 1.82 0.72
CA SER A 151 1.32 3.02 1.06
C SER A 151 0.68 3.71 -0.15
N PRO A 152 -0.61 4.06 -0.06
CA PRO A 152 -1.28 4.89 -1.07
C PRO A 152 -0.92 6.38 -0.95
N GLY A 153 -0.12 6.76 0.04
CA GLY A 153 0.13 8.14 0.41
C GLY A 153 -0.78 8.66 1.52
N GLY A 154 -0.96 9.97 1.61
CA GLY A 154 -1.77 10.63 2.62
C GLY A 154 -1.40 12.08 2.84
N SER A 155 -1.20 12.51 4.10
CA SER A 155 -0.77 13.86 4.47
C SER A 155 0.56 14.22 3.82
N ALA A 156 0.58 15.34 3.09
CA ALA A 156 1.80 15.87 2.49
C ALA A 156 2.78 16.38 3.55
N PHE A 157 2.25 16.95 4.64
CA PHE A 157 3.07 17.42 5.77
C PHE A 157 3.79 16.25 6.47
N ALA A 158 3.07 15.19 6.80
CA ALA A 158 3.65 13.99 7.41
C ALA A 158 4.66 13.29 6.48
N ALA A 159 4.36 13.23 5.17
CA ALA A 159 5.29 12.68 4.17
C ALA A 159 6.59 13.47 4.11
N GLU A 160 6.55 14.81 4.19
CA GLU A 160 7.73 15.66 4.23
C GLU A 160 8.54 15.50 5.52
N GLN A 161 7.86 15.35 6.65
CA GLN A 161 8.49 15.10 7.95
C GLN A 161 9.30 13.79 7.93
N ILE A 162 8.71 12.72 7.41
CA ILE A 162 9.37 11.41 7.22
C ILE A 162 10.57 11.55 6.27
N ARG A 163 10.38 12.23 5.12
CA ARG A 163 11.44 12.46 4.15
C ARG A 163 12.63 13.24 4.74
N ALA A 164 12.36 14.21 5.60
CA ALA A 164 13.41 14.98 6.26
C ALA A 164 14.33 14.09 7.12
N GLU A 165 13.77 13.14 7.89
CA GLU A 165 14.57 12.18 8.65
C GLU A 165 15.30 11.16 7.76
N LEU A 166 14.71 10.76 6.63
CA LEU A 166 15.41 9.94 5.63
C LEU A 166 16.65 10.68 5.09
N LEU A 167 16.52 11.96 4.76
CA LEU A 167 17.67 12.76 4.33
C LEU A 167 18.71 12.93 5.45
N ALA A 168 18.28 13.03 6.71
CA ALA A 168 19.20 13.09 7.85
C ALA A 168 19.99 11.78 8.05
N LEU A 169 19.36 10.62 7.79
CA LEU A 169 20.04 9.32 7.73
C LEU A 169 21.14 9.30 6.68
N LYS A 170 20.85 9.73 5.46
CA LYS A 170 21.82 9.82 4.36
C LYS A 170 22.96 10.78 4.70
N GLN A 171 22.65 11.93 5.29
CA GLN A 171 23.68 12.90 5.76
C GLN A 171 24.58 12.33 6.87
N ALA A 172 24.06 11.41 7.70
CA ALA A 172 24.84 10.67 8.69
C ALA A 172 25.70 9.54 8.07
N GLY A 173 25.68 9.38 6.73
CA GLY A 173 26.45 8.37 6.01
C GLY A 173 25.83 6.98 6.03
N LYS A 174 24.55 6.85 6.36
CA LYS A 174 23.80 5.58 6.35
C LYS A 174 22.94 5.52 5.08
N PRO A 175 23.28 4.65 4.12
CA PRO A 175 22.47 4.48 2.90
C PRO A 175 21.03 4.05 3.23
N VAL A 176 20.09 4.57 2.42
CA VAL A 176 18.67 4.23 2.51
C VAL A 176 18.21 3.60 1.22
N VAL A 177 17.67 2.39 1.32
CA VAL A 177 17.09 1.65 0.19
C VAL A 177 15.59 1.49 0.41
N ILE A 178 14.82 1.75 -0.63
CA ILE A 178 13.36 1.50 -0.62
C ILE A 178 13.06 0.13 -1.23
N SER A 179 12.21 -0.61 -0.55
CA SER A 179 11.54 -1.80 -1.08
C SER A 179 10.04 -1.52 -1.17
N MET A 180 9.53 -1.31 -2.37
CA MET A 180 8.11 -1.07 -2.58
C MET A 180 7.31 -2.36 -2.51
N GLY A 181 6.13 -2.31 -1.86
CA GLY A 181 5.15 -3.38 -1.80
C GLY A 181 4.23 -3.44 -3.01
N SER A 182 2.96 -3.73 -2.76
CA SER A 182 1.93 -3.73 -3.81
C SER A 182 1.73 -2.32 -4.36
N TYR A 183 1.85 -1.31 -3.51
CA TYR A 183 1.80 0.10 -3.92
C TYR A 183 2.72 0.96 -3.05
N ALA A 184 3.35 1.94 -3.67
CA ALA A 184 4.10 3.02 -3.02
C ALA A 184 3.87 4.29 -3.83
N ALA A 185 2.70 4.91 -3.63
CA ALA A 185 2.18 5.94 -4.50
C ALA A 185 1.94 7.26 -3.74
N SER A 186 2.00 8.37 -4.46
CA SER A 186 1.71 9.70 -3.95
C SER A 186 2.60 10.05 -2.73
N GLY A 187 2.07 10.27 -1.53
CA GLY A 187 2.89 10.43 -0.32
C GLY A 187 3.84 9.26 -0.06
N GLY A 188 3.46 8.02 -0.43
CA GLY A 188 4.35 6.85 -0.39
C GLY A 188 5.53 6.97 -1.35
N TYR A 189 5.34 7.62 -2.51
CA TYR A 189 6.44 7.95 -3.40
C TYR A 189 7.25 9.16 -2.90
N TRP A 190 6.59 10.15 -2.28
CA TRP A 190 7.24 11.29 -1.63
C TRP A 190 8.34 10.87 -0.65
N ILE A 191 8.01 9.95 0.26
CA ILE A 191 8.98 9.43 1.24
C ILE A 191 10.04 8.52 0.62
N SER A 192 9.85 8.09 -0.64
CA SER A 192 10.75 7.17 -1.34
C SER A 192 11.73 7.87 -2.28
N ALA A 193 11.37 9.04 -2.80
CA ALA A 193 12.03 9.66 -3.95
C ALA A 193 13.52 9.98 -3.76
N ASP A 194 13.95 10.31 -2.54
CA ASP A 194 15.33 10.67 -2.22
C ASP A 194 16.21 9.49 -1.76
N ALA A 195 15.72 8.25 -1.81
CA ALA A 195 16.50 7.06 -1.44
C ALA A 195 17.71 6.86 -2.36
N ASP A 196 18.72 6.13 -1.88
CA ASP A 196 19.91 5.79 -2.66
C ASP A 196 19.60 4.75 -3.74
N LYS A 197 18.59 3.89 -3.47
CA LYS A 197 18.10 2.91 -4.42
C LYS A 197 16.64 2.55 -4.14
N ILE A 198 15.87 2.34 -5.20
CA ILE A 198 14.44 1.99 -5.11
C ILE A 198 14.20 0.69 -5.86
N PHE A 199 13.70 -0.32 -5.15
CA PHE A 199 13.23 -1.59 -5.70
C PHE A 199 11.71 -1.66 -5.75
N ALA A 200 11.18 -2.21 -6.82
CA ALA A 200 9.76 -2.49 -7.00
C ALA A 200 9.55 -3.80 -7.76
N SER A 201 8.36 -4.39 -7.68
CA SER A 201 7.90 -5.41 -8.62
C SER A 201 7.45 -4.75 -9.92
N PRO A 202 7.50 -5.43 -11.08
CA PRO A 202 6.92 -4.92 -12.32
C PRO A 202 5.46 -4.49 -12.19
N THR A 203 4.72 -5.14 -11.29
CA THR A 203 3.29 -4.92 -11.03
C THR A 203 3.00 -3.95 -9.87
N THR A 204 4.03 -3.47 -9.15
CA THR A 204 3.85 -2.44 -8.11
C THR A 204 3.17 -1.20 -8.69
N LEU A 205 2.15 -0.67 -8.02
CA LEU A 205 1.55 0.61 -8.37
C LEU A 205 2.29 1.74 -7.63
N THR A 206 2.80 2.72 -8.40
CA THR A 206 3.61 3.82 -7.86
C THR A 206 3.39 5.13 -8.62
N GLY A 207 4.24 6.13 -8.40
CA GLY A 207 4.03 7.46 -8.97
C GLY A 207 2.90 8.18 -8.24
N SER A 208 1.79 8.47 -8.93
CA SER A 208 0.72 9.32 -8.41
C SER A 208 1.27 10.64 -7.84
N ILE A 209 2.27 11.21 -8.55
CA ILE A 209 2.93 12.45 -8.17
C ILE A 209 1.97 13.59 -8.44
N GLY A 210 1.17 13.90 -7.42
CA GLY A 210 0.10 14.88 -7.47
C GLY A 210 -0.40 15.20 -6.07
N VAL A 211 -1.07 16.34 -5.93
CA VAL A 211 -1.59 16.85 -4.66
C VAL A 211 -3.02 17.35 -4.87
N PHE A 212 -3.85 17.18 -3.89
CA PHE A 212 -5.16 17.82 -3.85
C PHE A 212 -5.44 18.39 -2.46
N GLY A 213 -6.24 19.45 -2.41
CA GLY A 213 -6.86 19.93 -1.19
C GLY A 213 -8.29 19.45 -1.10
N MET A 214 -8.74 19.07 0.09
CA MET A 214 -10.11 18.66 0.31
C MET A 214 -10.78 19.54 1.36
N PHE A 215 -11.86 20.18 0.98
CA PHE A 215 -12.69 20.97 1.87
C PHE A 215 -14.17 20.64 1.62
N ALA A 216 -14.88 20.23 2.66
CA ALA A 216 -16.30 19.88 2.56
C ALA A 216 -17.16 20.90 3.29
N THR A 217 -18.29 21.30 2.69
CA THR A 217 -19.33 22.10 3.33
C THR A 217 -20.70 21.45 3.19
N ILE A 218 -21.56 21.65 4.17
CA ILE A 218 -22.96 21.20 4.18
C ILE A 218 -23.96 22.37 4.19
N ASP A 219 -23.51 23.60 3.95
CA ASP A 219 -24.30 24.83 3.94
C ASP A 219 -25.50 24.72 3.01
N LYS A 220 -25.30 24.18 1.80
CA LYS A 220 -26.42 23.99 0.83
C LYS A 220 -27.42 22.95 1.30
N ALA A 221 -26.97 21.88 1.97
CA ALA A 221 -27.88 20.88 2.55
C ALA A 221 -28.69 21.49 3.71
N LEU A 222 -28.05 22.25 4.59
CA LEU A 222 -28.71 22.95 5.71
C LEU A 222 -29.74 23.96 5.22
N SER A 223 -29.42 24.73 4.17
CA SER A 223 -30.32 25.75 3.62
C SER A 223 -31.62 25.14 3.07
N GLN A 224 -31.62 23.90 2.58
CA GLN A 224 -32.85 23.21 2.15
C GLN A 224 -33.84 22.97 3.29
N TYR A 225 -33.35 22.91 4.52
CA TYR A 225 -34.14 22.77 5.74
C TYR A 225 -34.37 24.12 6.46
N GLY A 226 -34.03 25.25 5.82
CA GLY A 226 -34.15 26.57 6.39
C GLY A 226 -33.15 26.90 7.50
N VAL A 227 -32.08 26.09 7.63
CA VAL A 227 -31.03 26.31 8.62
C VAL A 227 -29.90 27.13 7.97
N HIS A 228 -29.58 28.27 8.58
CA HIS A 228 -28.49 29.15 8.17
C HIS A 228 -27.57 29.39 9.36
N THR A 229 -26.26 29.48 9.11
CA THR A 229 -25.26 29.79 10.13
C THR A 229 -24.61 31.11 9.82
N ASP A 230 -24.42 31.91 10.85
CA ASP A 230 -23.76 33.18 10.80
C ASP A 230 -22.71 33.32 11.93
N GLY A 231 -21.88 34.36 11.93
CA GLY A 231 -20.89 34.61 12.97
C GLY A 231 -20.02 35.81 12.64
N VAL A 232 -19.39 36.31 13.66
CA VAL A 232 -18.45 37.43 13.59
C VAL A 232 -17.02 36.95 13.82
N GLY A 233 -16.07 37.64 13.24
CA GLY A 233 -14.65 37.29 13.38
C GLY A 233 -13.79 38.53 13.41
N THR A 234 -12.51 38.35 13.79
CA THR A 234 -11.51 39.41 13.86
C THR A 234 -10.75 39.64 12.56
N THR A 235 -10.92 38.72 11.59
CA THR A 235 -10.28 38.78 10.26
C THR A 235 -11.26 38.25 9.20
N ASP A 236 -10.97 38.54 7.93
CA ASP A 236 -11.77 38.04 6.79
C ASP A 236 -11.66 36.52 6.58
N PHE A 237 -10.70 35.86 7.23
CA PHE A 237 -10.50 34.41 7.20
C PHE A 237 -11.28 33.64 8.28
N VAL A 238 -12.09 34.31 9.08
CA VAL A 238 -12.89 33.68 10.13
C VAL A 238 -14.19 33.14 9.56
N GLY A 239 -14.68 32.05 10.14
CA GLY A 239 -15.95 31.44 9.77
C GLY A 239 -15.84 30.37 8.71
N VAL A 240 -14.63 29.94 8.39
CA VAL A 240 -14.40 28.73 7.59
C VAL A 240 -14.81 27.53 8.41
N GLY A 241 -15.66 26.67 7.86
CA GLY A 241 -16.13 25.47 8.56
C GLY A 241 -17.18 24.72 7.78
N LEU A 242 -17.59 23.58 8.32
CA LEU A 242 -18.48 22.63 7.66
C LEU A 242 -19.85 23.24 7.30
N THR A 243 -20.38 24.16 8.12
CA THR A 243 -21.75 24.67 8.03
C THR A 243 -21.90 25.96 7.21
N ARG A 244 -20.80 26.49 6.66
CA ARG A 244 -20.77 27.71 5.86
C ARG A 244 -20.19 27.44 4.49
N ALA A 245 -20.63 28.22 3.50
CA ALA A 245 -19.96 28.22 2.19
C ALA A 245 -18.52 28.68 2.33
N LEU A 246 -17.62 28.06 1.55
CA LEU A 246 -16.23 28.45 1.51
C LEU A 246 -16.12 29.83 0.84
N PRO A 247 -15.54 30.85 1.51
CA PRO A 247 -15.31 32.14 0.90
C PRO A 247 -14.29 32.06 -0.24
N ASP A 248 -14.46 32.83 -1.32
CA ASP A 248 -13.63 32.78 -2.53
C ASP A 248 -12.15 32.99 -2.21
N HIS A 249 -11.81 33.97 -1.37
CA HIS A 249 -10.41 34.25 -0.98
C HIS A 249 -9.77 33.11 -0.15
N VAL A 250 -10.56 32.35 0.61
CA VAL A 250 -10.09 31.15 1.30
C VAL A 250 -9.86 30.02 0.29
N GLY A 251 -10.76 29.86 -0.67
CA GLY A 251 -10.60 28.93 -1.78
C GLY A 251 -9.33 29.21 -2.58
N GLU A 252 -9.05 30.49 -2.87
CA GLU A 252 -7.81 30.92 -3.55
C GLU A 252 -6.56 30.61 -2.71
N ALA A 253 -6.59 30.87 -1.40
CA ALA A 253 -5.47 30.55 -0.50
C ALA A 253 -5.18 29.02 -0.47
N ILE A 254 -6.22 28.20 -0.42
CA ILE A 254 -6.09 26.72 -0.49
C ILE A 254 -5.49 26.31 -1.84
N GLN A 255 -5.97 26.89 -2.96
CA GLN A 255 -5.45 26.59 -4.29
C GLN A 255 -3.95 26.92 -4.40
N LEU A 256 -3.53 28.08 -3.93
CA LEU A 256 -2.11 28.48 -3.90
C LEU A 256 -1.26 27.51 -3.07
N SER A 257 -1.77 27.02 -1.94
CA SER A 257 -1.08 26.02 -1.10
C SER A 257 -0.95 24.67 -1.82
N VAL A 258 -2.00 24.25 -2.54
CA VAL A 258 -1.96 23.02 -3.34
C VAL A 258 -0.95 23.12 -4.47
N GLU A 259 -0.92 24.26 -5.17
CA GLU A 259 0.04 24.51 -6.25
C GLU A 259 1.49 24.53 -5.75
N ASP A 260 1.78 25.20 -4.62
CA ASP A 260 3.10 25.19 -3.99
C ASP A 260 3.52 23.76 -3.60
N THR A 261 2.62 23.01 -2.95
CA THR A 261 2.90 21.63 -2.54
C THR A 261 3.14 20.71 -3.75
N TYR A 262 2.38 20.91 -4.84
CA TYR A 262 2.61 20.18 -6.10
C TYR A 262 3.98 20.49 -6.69
N GLN A 263 4.35 21.75 -6.80
CA GLN A 263 5.65 22.16 -7.33
C GLN A 263 6.81 21.63 -6.47
N ARG A 264 6.65 21.62 -5.15
CA ARG A 264 7.61 20.99 -4.24
C ARG A 264 7.71 19.48 -4.49
N PHE A 265 6.60 18.79 -4.69
CA PHE A 265 6.60 17.35 -4.97
C PHE A 265 7.33 17.04 -6.28
N VAL A 266 6.99 17.71 -7.37
CA VAL A 266 7.69 17.54 -8.66
C VAL A 266 9.18 17.86 -8.52
N GLY A 267 9.52 18.95 -7.82
CA GLY A 267 10.89 19.36 -7.61
C GLY A 267 11.74 18.37 -6.81
N LEU A 268 11.19 17.81 -5.73
CA LEU A 268 11.90 16.79 -4.93
C LEU A 268 12.10 15.49 -5.72
N VAL A 269 11.10 15.08 -6.53
CA VAL A 269 11.24 13.92 -7.42
C VAL A 269 12.31 14.16 -8.47
N GLY A 270 12.28 15.31 -9.14
CA GLY A 270 13.31 15.69 -10.11
C GLY A 270 14.71 15.62 -9.51
N LYS A 271 14.89 16.21 -8.31
CA LYS A 271 16.17 16.21 -7.61
C LYS A 271 16.60 14.82 -7.12
N GLY A 272 15.68 14.10 -6.47
CA GLY A 272 15.98 12.79 -5.88
C GLY A 272 16.27 11.71 -6.91
N ARG A 273 15.63 11.82 -8.10
CA ARG A 273 15.78 10.86 -9.19
C ARG A 273 16.73 11.32 -10.31
N GLY A 274 17.31 12.51 -10.20
CA GLY A 274 18.19 13.06 -11.23
C GLY A 274 17.49 13.34 -12.56
N LEU A 275 16.18 13.65 -12.51
CA LEU A 275 15.35 13.96 -13.69
C LEU A 275 15.38 15.47 -13.96
N SER A 276 15.34 15.82 -15.25
CA SER A 276 15.06 17.21 -15.63
C SER A 276 13.66 17.64 -15.20
N PRO A 277 13.39 18.95 -15.08
CA PRO A 277 12.04 19.43 -14.75
C PRO A 277 10.96 18.91 -15.70
N GLU A 278 11.26 18.80 -16.99
CA GLU A 278 10.33 18.30 -18.00
C GLU A 278 10.04 16.79 -17.84
N GLU A 279 11.07 16.00 -17.51
CA GLU A 279 10.93 14.56 -17.26
C GLU A 279 10.12 14.32 -15.96
N ALA A 280 10.40 15.08 -14.90
CA ALA A 280 9.67 15.00 -13.65
C ALA A 280 8.19 15.38 -13.85
N GLU A 281 7.90 16.44 -14.58
CA GLU A 281 6.52 16.85 -14.89
C GLU A 281 5.79 15.80 -15.73
N LYS A 282 6.45 15.21 -16.73
CA LYS A 282 5.90 14.12 -17.55
C LYS A 282 5.51 12.89 -16.73
N ALA A 283 6.26 12.60 -15.67
CA ALA A 283 5.99 11.49 -14.73
C ALA A 283 4.92 11.83 -13.68
N ALA A 284 4.58 13.12 -13.53
CA ALA A 284 3.69 13.67 -12.52
C ALA A 284 2.21 13.74 -12.98
N GLU A 285 1.52 14.87 -12.73
CA GLU A 285 0.09 15.10 -13.01
C GLU A 285 -0.84 14.07 -12.32
N GLY A 286 -0.42 13.52 -11.18
CA GLY A 286 -1.17 12.52 -10.45
C GLY A 286 -1.30 11.17 -11.16
N ARG A 287 -0.51 10.91 -12.21
CA ARG A 287 -0.56 9.65 -12.95
C ARG A 287 -0.01 8.50 -12.12
N VAL A 288 -0.75 7.40 -12.12
CA VAL A 288 -0.32 6.13 -11.53
C VAL A 288 0.42 5.32 -12.60
N TRP A 289 1.52 4.74 -12.20
CA TRP A 289 2.40 3.93 -13.04
C TRP A 289 2.56 2.53 -12.44
N THR A 290 2.69 1.51 -13.28
CA THR A 290 3.22 0.21 -12.84
C THR A 290 4.72 0.34 -12.56
N GLY A 291 5.29 -0.58 -11.78
CA GLY A 291 6.74 -0.63 -11.58
C GLY A 291 7.50 -0.71 -12.90
N GLN A 292 6.93 -1.39 -13.90
CA GLN A 292 7.50 -1.47 -15.25
C GLN A 292 7.62 -0.08 -15.91
N ASP A 293 6.54 0.69 -15.91
CA ASP A 293 6.56 2.04 -16.47
C ASP A 293 7.40 3.00 -15.60
N ALA A 294 7.30 2.88 -14.28
CA ALA A 294 8.06 3.70 -13.33
C ALA A 294 9.58 3.53 -13.52
N LYS A 295 10.05 2.30 -13.77
CA LYS A 295 11.45 2.04 -14.10
C LYS A 295 11.86 2.70 -15.40
N ALA A 296 11.03 2.62 -16.43
CA ALA A 296 11.29 3.27 -17.72
C ALA A 296 11.32 4.81 -17.60
N LEU A 297 10.61 5.38 -16.62
CA LEU A 297 10.59 6.82 -16.31
C LEU A 297 11.70 7.26 -15.34
N GLY A 298 12.54 6.36 -14.84
CA GLY A 298 13.57 6.67 -13.87
C GLY A 298 13.05 6.84 -12.41
N LEU A 299 11.79 6.51 -12.16
CA LEU A 299 11.20 6.58 -10.82
C LEU A 299 11.59 5.38 -9.92
N VAL A 300 11.95 4.25 -10.52
CA VAL A 300 12.42 3.02 -9.88
C VAL A 300 13.76 2.61 -10.50
N ASP A 301 14.69 2.13 -9.68
CA ASP A 301 16.02 1.76 -10.14
C ASP A 301 16.07 0.33 -10.66
N GLU A 302 15.55 -0.62 -9.89
CA GLU A 302 15.62 -2.04 -10.22
C GLU A 302 14.32 -2.78 -9.86
N PHE A 303 14.08 -3.89 -10.57
CA PHE A 303 13.10 -4.87 -10.12
C PHE A 303 13.74 -5.78 -9.08
N GLY A 304 13.00 -6.05 -8.00
CA GLY A 304 13.47 -6.92 -6.94
C GLY A 304 12.49 -6.95 -5.77
N ASN A 305 12.76 -7.88 -4.87
CA ASN A 305 12.00 -8.09 -3.65
C ASN A 305 12.70 -7.45 -2.43
N LEU A 306 12.22 -7.77 -1.23
CA LEU A 306 12.80 -7.26 0.02
C LEU A 306 14.24 -7.74 0.23
N ASP A 307 14.55 -8.98 -0.12
CA ASP A 307 15.89 -9.54 0.05
C ASP A 307 16.92 -8.86 -0.86
N ASP A 308 16.51 -8.51 -2.10
CA ASP A 308 17.34 -7.72 -3.02
C ASP A 308 17.63 -6.33 -2.44
N ALA A 309 16.64 -5.69 -1.84
CA ALA A 309 16.78 -4.39 -1.20
C ALA A 309 17.70 -4.45 0.04
N LEU A 310 17.56 -5.47 0.89
CA LEU A 310 18.40 -5.69 2.06
C LEU A 310 19.86 -5.91 1.65
N LYS A 311 20.10 -6.74 0.63
CA LYS A 311 21.42 -6.97 0.07
C LYS A 311 22.02 -5.69 -0.51
N ALA A 312 21.24 -4.94 -1.29
CA ALA A 312 21.71 -3.68 -1.86
C ALA A 312 22.07 -2.64 -0.77
N ALA A 313 21.32 -2.59 0.34
CA ALA A 313 21.62 -1.71 1.47
C ALA A 313 22.94 -2.10 2.14
N ALA A 314 23.18 -3.41 2.35
CA ALA A 314 24.45 -3.92 2.88
C ALA A 314 25.64 -3.63 1.93
N ASP A 315 25.45 -3.80 0.62
CA ASP A 315 26.45 -3.52 -0.39
C ASP A 315 26.82 -2.02 -0.44
N LEU A 316 25.81 -1.13 -0.37
CA LEU A 316 26.02 0.33 -0.32
C LEU A 316 26.78 0.77 0.95
N ALA A 317 26.56 0.10 2.06
CA ALA A 317 27.30 0.32 3.31
C ALA A 317 28.63 -0.46 3.38
N ASN A 318 29.01 -1.20 2.32
CA ASN A 318 30.23 -2.02 2.24
C ASN A 318 30.33 -3.09 3.34
N LEU A 319 29.22 -3.69 3.77
CA LEU A 319 29.17 -4.68 4.83
C LEU A 319 29.55 -6.07 4.28
N LYS A 320 30.52 -6.73 4.93
CA LYS A 320 30.93 -8.09 4.58
C LYS A 320 30.16 -9.16 5.38
N SER A 321 29.73 -8.81 6.57
CA SER A 321 28.95 -9.64 7.48
C SER A 321 27.97 -8.72 8.20
N TRP A 322 26.71 -9.05 8.18
CA TRP A 322 25.65 -8.20 8.70
C TRP A 322 24.43 -9.02 9.14
N GLN A 323 23.57 -8.41 9.91
CA GLN A 323 22.28 -8.98 10.29
C GLN A 323 21.16 -7.99 9.97
N VAL A 324 19.94 -8.50 9.86
CA VAL A 324 18.75 -7.66 9.72
C VAL A 324 18.16 -7.41 11.11
N THR A 325 17.96 -6.14 11.44
CA THR A 325 17.30 -5.75 12.69
C THR A 325 16.00 -5.02 12.37
N PRO A 326 14.84 -5.63 12.64
CA PRO A 326 13.57 -4.93 12.54
C PRO A 326 13.52 -3.77 13.55
N ILE A 327 13.25 -2.55 13.04
CA ILE A 327 13.06 -1.35 13.86
C ILE A 327 11.57 -1.02 13.80
N ALA A 328 10.88 -1.22 14.91
CA ALA A 328 9.44 -1.05 15.02
C ALA A 328 9.09 -0.39 16.37
N PRO A 329 7.94 0.28 16.49
CA PRO A 329 7.51 0.84 17.76
C PRO A 329 7.48 -0.22 18.86
N GLU A 330 7.98 0.12 20.06
CA GLU A 330 7.84 -0.76 21.21
C GLU A 330 6.34 -0.94 21.55
N GLU A 331 5.82 -2.15 21.32
CA GLU A 331 4.47 -2.47 21.77
C GLU A 331 4.44 -2.52 23.29
N SER A 332 3.64 -1.67 23.92
CA SER A 332 3.45 -1.74 25.37
C SER A 332 2.82 -3.09 25.74
N ALA A 333 3.14 -3.60 26.95
CA ALA A 333 2.51 -4.83 27.47
C ALA A 333 0.97 -4.75 27.50
N ARG A 334 0.43 -3.53 27.65
CA ARG A 334 -1.01 -3.24 27.61
C ARG A 334 -1.56 -3.40 26.18
N ASP A 335 -0.85 -2.93 25.16
CA ASP A 335 -1.31 -3.00 23.78
C ASP A 335 -1.26 -4.44 23.26
N LYS A 336 -0.22 -5.21 23.64
CA LYS A 336 -0.16 -6.66 23.39
C LYS A 336 -1.35 -7.37 24.02
N PHE A 337 -1.64 -7.10 25.30
CA PHE A 337 -2.76 -7.70 26.02
C PHE A 337 -4.11 -7.33 25.40
N LEU A 338 -4.31 -6.06 25.03
CA LEU A 338 -5.54 -5.61 24.39
C LEU A 338 -5.70 -6.25 23.00
N ARG A 339 -4.65 -6.34 22.21
CA ARG A 339 -4.69 -7.02 20.90
C ARG A 339 -5.06 -8.49 21.05
N GLU A 340 -4.41 -9.23 21.94
CA GLU A 340 -4.73 -10.63 22.21
C GLU A 340 -6.17 -10.82 22.70
N LEU A 341 -6.66 -9.90 23.54
CA LEU A 341 -8.04 -9.91 24.04
C LEU A 341 -9.06 -9.61 22.93
N PHE A 342 -8.78 -8.61 22.07
CA PHE A 342 -9.68 -8.24 20.97
C PHE A 342 -9.63 -9.24 19.81
N ASP A 343 -8.49 -9.81 19.47
CA ASP A 343 -8.38 -10.85 18.45
C ASP A 343 -9.17 -12.10 18.85
N SER A 344 -9.06 -12.52 20.12
CA SER A 344 -9.83 -13.64 20.64
C SER A 344 -11.33 -13.34 20.74
N SER A 345 -11.72 -12.10 21.10
CA SER A 345 -13.11 -11.67 21.24
C SER A 345 -13.78 -11.44 19.88
N ALA A 346 -13.06 -10.89 18.89
CA ALA A 346 -13.58 -10.69 17.55
C ALA A 346 -13.86 -12.01 16.84
N GLN A 347 -13.01 -13.01 17.02
CA GLN A 347 -13.25 -14.37 16.49
C GLN A 347 -14.46 -15.05 17.14
N ALA A 348 -14.72 -14.79 18.42
CA ALA A 348 -15.86 -15.34 19.13
C ALA A 348 -17.19 -14.63 18.82
N LEU A 349 -17.18 -13.31 18.55
CA LEU A 349 -18.38 -12.48 18.36
C LEU A 349 -18.79 -12.33 16.88
N ALA A 350 -17.87 -12.46 15.93
CA ALA A 350 -18.14 -12.28 14.50
C ALA A 350 -19.29 -13.17 13.97
N PRO A 351 -19.41 -14.46 14.31
CA PRO A 351 -20.53 -15.31 13.86
C PRO A 351 -21.89 -14.87 14.39
N HIS A 352 -21.92 -14.28 15.61
CA HIS A 352 -23.17 -13.88 16.25
C HIS A 352 -23.69 -12.52 15.78
N LEU A 353 -22.81 -11.59 15.40
CA LEU A 353 -23.20 -10.28 14.86
C LEU A 353 -23.72 -10.38 13.44
N GLN A 354 -23.20 -11.28 12.63
CA GLN A 354 -23.67 -11.48 11.24
C GLN A 354 -25.09 -12.05 11.15
N SER A 355 -25.58 -12.75 12.20
CA SER A 355 -26.92 -13.34 12.21
C SER A 355 -28.04 -12.34 12.51
N TRP A 356 -27.74 -11.14 13.00
CA TRP A 356 -28.72 -10.12 13.40
C TRP A 356 -28.94 -9.03 12.36
N LEU A 357 -28.06 -8.90 11.34
CA LEU A 357 -28.16 -7.90 10.31
C LEU A 357 -28.68 -8.53 9.00
N PRO A 358 -29.66 -7.90 8.30
CA PRO A 358 -30.05 -8.34 6.96
C PRO A 358 -28.80 -8.35 6.07
N ALA A 359 -28.59 -9.47 5.35
CA ALA A 359 -27.35 -9.74 4.59
C ALA A 359 -26.92 -8.64 3.60
N GLY A 360 -27.86 -7.77 3.17
CA GLY A 360 -27.58 -6.61 2.32
C GLY A 360 -27.14 -5.36 3.08
N LEU A 361 -27.67 -5.15 4.29
CA LEU A 361 -27.38 -3.93 5.07
C LEU A 361 -25.97 -3.97 5.68
N GLY A 362 -25.53 -5.13 6.14
CA GLY A 362 -24.16 -5.32 6.67
C GLY A 362 -23.08 -5.08 5.63
N LYS A 363 -23.28 -5.55 4.38
CA LYS A 363 -22.36 -5.27 3.27
C LYS A 363 -22.36 -3.79 2.88
N ALA A 364 -23.52 -3.17 2.76
CA ALA A 364 -23.63 -1.75 2.43
C ALA A 364 -23.01 -0.84 3.49
N LEU A 365 -23.17 -1.14 4.78
CA LEU A 365 -22.53 -0.42 5.88
C LEU A 365 -21.01 -0.62 5.90
N LEU A 366 -20.53 -1.82 5.62
CA LEU A 366 -19.10 -2.11 5.51
C LEU A 366 -18.47 -1.40 4.31
N GLU A 367 -19.13 -1.38 3.14
CA GLU A 367 -18.66 -0.66 1.96
C GLU A 367 -18.70 0.86 2.16
N MET A 368 -19.77 1.37 2.79
CA MET A 368 -19.88 2.79 3.13
C MET A 368 -18.80 3.20 4.16
N ASN A 369 -18.54 2.38 5.16
CA ASN A 369 -17.48 2.63 6.14
C ASN A 369 -16.10 2.59 5.48
N ARG A 370 -15.83 1.61 4.60
CA ARG A 370 -14.57 1.55 3.83
C ARG A 370 -14.37 2.76 2.91
N THR A 371 -15.44 3.29 2.33
CA THR A 371 -15.38 4.45 1.43
C THR A 371 -15.24 5.77 2.19
N LEU A 372 -15.87 5.89 3.36
CA LEU A 372 -15.85 7.10 4.18
C LEU A 372 -14.70 7.15 5.19
N ASP A 373 -14.17 6.00 5.62
CA ASP A 373 -13.12 5.90 6.63
C ASP A 373 -11.84 6.69 6.25
N PRO A 374 -11.32 6.62 5.00
CA PRO A 374 -10.20 7.46 4.61
C PRO A 374 -10.51 8.96 4.68
N LEU A 375 -11.73 9.36 4.31
CA LEU A 375 -12.14 10.76 4.30
C LEU A 375 -12.30 11.35 5.71
N THR A 376 -12.68 10.50 6.68
CA THR A 376 -12.85 10.92 8.08
C THR A 376 -11.54 10.95 8.86
N ARG A 377 -10.50 10.27 8.36
CA ARG A 377 -9.19 10.17 8.99
C ARG A 377 -8.17 11.20 8.49
N PHE A 378 -8.43 11.87 7.37
CA PHE A 378 -7.52 12.88 6.85
C PHE A 378 -7.31 14.02 7.85
N ASN A 379 -6.05 14.18 8.32
CA ASN A 379 -5.68 15.08 9.40
C ASN A 379 -4.48 15.98 9.08
N ASP A 380 -4.19 16.21 7.79
CA ASP A 380 -3.09 17.09 7.39
C ASP A 380 -3.32 18.52 7.92
N PRO A 381 -2.34 19.12 8.62
CA PRO A 381 -2.48 20.47 9.21
C PRO A 381 -2.72 21.57 8.18
N GLN A 382 -2.28 21.39 6.94
CA GLN A 382 -2.47 22.34 5.83
C GLN A 382 -3.65 21.93 4.92
N GLY A 383 -4.30 20.78 5.17
CA GLY A 383 -5.37 20.25 4.35
C GLY A 383 -4.89 19.79 2.96
N THR A 384 -3.60 19.53 2.79
CA THR A 384 -3.00 19.10 1.52
C THR A 384 -2.62 17.64 1.55
N TYR A 385 -3.07 16.90 0.53
CA TYR A 385 -2.94 15.44 0.49
C TYR A 385 -2.27 14.98 -0.79
N ALA A 386 -1.22 14.19 -0.63
CA ALA A 386 -0.61 13.37 -1.66
C ALA A 386 -1.09 11.93 -1.46
N PHE A 387 -2.27 11.60 -1.99
CA PHE A 387 -2.97 10.33 -1.78
C PHE A 387 -3.46 9.73 -3.12
N CYS A 388 -3.32 8.42 -3.28
CA CYS A 388 -3.73 7.68 -4.48
C CYS A 388 -5.05 6.92 -4.22
N PRO A 389 -6.22 7.45 -4.63
CA PRO A 389 -7.50 6.79 -4.38
C PRO A 389 -7.65 5.45 -5.10
N VAL A 390 -6.99 5.26 -6.25
CA VAL A 390 -7.06 4.03 -7.04
C VAL A 390 -6.10 2.94 -6.54
N CYS A 391 -5.23 3.26 -5.57
CA CYS A 391 -4.32 2.31 -4.93
C CYS A 391 -4.93 1.66 -3.68
N LEU A 392 -6.17 1.94 -3.34
CA LEU A 392 -6.87 1.27 -2.25
C LEU A 392 -7.32 -0.13 -2.69
N PRO A 393 -7.16 -1.15 -1.84
CA PRO A 393 -7.58 -2.52 -2.13
C PRO A 393 -9.10 -2.68 -2.23
#